data_e933b57b389d83d8a8351b8040c9f69a
#
_entry.id   e933b57b389d83d8a8351b8040c9f69a
#
_cell.length_a   1.000
_cell.length_b   1.000
_cell.length_c   1.000
_cell.angle_alpha   90.00
_cell.angle_beta   90.00
_cell.angle_gamma   90.00
#
_symmetry.space_group_name_H-M   'P 1'
#
loop_
_entity.id
_entity.type
_entity.pdbx_description
1 polymer ?
#
loop_
_entity_poly.entity_id
_entity_poly.type
_entity_poly.pdbx_seq_one_letter_code
_entity_poly.pdbx_strand_id
1 'polypeptide(L)'
;SELNRKNNAHQFTSGGNLHWEASGFHAGITAIYCHVDKSLQPQTSQLYRLYYPSGSNFWNASLDYGYMNYRLPFTGETATGNNNGIATINSLSYLVSNNLSIIALQRFYSKKYSSLFSSSFSEGGRIQNESGVYIGANWQALRHLSLMFYTDYSYFSQPRYQASQSSYCWDNAITATYTLPRWTLLGRYQYKVRQKDNK
;
A
#
# COMPACT_ATOMS: atom_id res chain seq x y z
N SER A 1 9.36 23.89 26.19
CA SER A 1 7.93 23.64 26.11
C SER A 1 7.51 23.47 24.65
N GLU A 2 6.42 22.77 24.37
CA GLU A 2 5.89 22.53 23.02
C GLU A 2 5.52 23.84 22.31
N LEU A 3 5.09 24.85 23.03
CA LEU A 3 4.78 26.18 22.51
C LEU A 3 5.98 26.86 21.83
N ASN A 4 7.20 26.66 22.29
CA ASN A 4 8.42 27.21 21.68
C ASN A 4 8.83 26.47 20.38
N ARG A 5 8.18 25.36 20.07
CA ARG A 5 8.41 24.56 18.85
C ARG A 5 7.34 24.77 17.77
N LYS A 6 6.28 25.52 18.10
CA LYS A 6 5.21 25.86 17.18
C LYS A 6 5.73 26.79 16.06
N ASN A 7 5.37 26.49 14.80
CA ASN A 7 5.77 27.26 13.62
C ASN A 7 7.30 27.35 13.39
N ASN A 8 8.04 26.31 13.80
CA ASN A 8 9.49 26.32 13.77
C ASN A 8 10.09 25.64 12.52
N ALA A 9 9.27 25.21 11.58
CA ALA A 9 9.68 24.63 10.30
C ALA A 9 8.73 25.09 9.17
N HIS A 10 9.31 25.39 8.02
CA HIS A 10 8.58 25.75 6.82
C HIS A 10 8.74 24.66 5.76
N GLN A 11 7.68 24.39 5.07
CA GLN A 11 7.62 23.41 3.99
C GLN A 11 7.05 24.09 2.74
N PHE A 12 7.73 23.92 1.63
CA PHE A 12 7.23 24.27 0.31
C PHE A 12 6.95 22.99 -0.46
N THR A 13 5.77 22.86 -1.03
CA THR A 13 5.39 21.70 -1.84
C THR A 13 4.77 22.17 -3.14
N SER A 14 5.23 21.60 -4.26
CA SER A 14 4.65 21.80 -5.58
C SER A 14 4.55 20.47 -6.32
N GLY A 15 3.62 20.39 -7.25
CA GLY A 15 3.45 19.16 -8.04
C GLY A 15 2.41 19.34 -9.13
N GLY A 16 2.28 18.32 -9.96
CA GLY A 16 1.33 18.27 -11.05
C GLY A 16 1.01 16.86 -11.48
N ASN A 17 -0.14 16.71 -12.12
CA ASN A 17 -0.61 15.48 -12.71
C ASN A 17 -1.05 15.74 -14.15
N LEU A 18 -0.71 14.82 -15.04
CA LEU A 18 -1.24 14.76 -16.40
C LEU A 18 -1.89 13.39 -16.58
N HIS A 19 -3.15 13.39 -16.96
CA HIS A 19 -3.94 12.19 -17.10
C HIS A 19 -4.56 12.12 -18.52
N TRP A 20 -4.55 10.92 -19.09
CA TRP A 20 -5.15 10.59 -20.36
C TRP A 20 -6.07 9.40 -20.20
N GLU A 21 -7.23 9.46 -20.85
CA GLU A 21 -8.22 8.39 -20.84
C GLU A 21 -8.86 8.24 -22.22
N ALA A 22 -8.92 7.01 -22.75
CA ALA A 22 -9.60 6.69 -24.00
C ALA A 22 -10.00 5.20 -24.05
N SER A 23 -11.21 4.93 -24.48
CA SER A 23 -11.71 3.56 -24.78
C SER A 23 -11.51 2.59 -23.61
N GLY A 24 -11.65 3.06 -22.36
CA GLY A 24 -11.46 2.28 -21.16
C GLY A 24 -10.00 2.15 -20.69
N PHE A 25 -9.02 2.58 -21.47
CA PHE A 25 -7.64 2.72 -21.03
C PHE A 25 -7.41 4.06 -20.36
N HIS A 26 -6.59 4.07 -19.34
CA HIS A 26 -6.08 5.30 -18.74
C HIS A 26 -4.58 5.19 -18.50
N ALA A 27 -3.90 6.32 -18.56
CA ALA A 27 -2.52 6.49 -18.14
C ALA A 27 -2.32 7.90 -17.59
N GLY A 28 -1.56 8.02 -16.52
CA GLY A 28 -1.28 9.29 -15.89
C GLY A 28 0.16 9.39 -15.41
N ILE A 29 0.68 10.60 -15.39
CA ILE A 29 2.00 10.91 -14.82
C ILE A 29 1.78 11.93 -13.73
N THR A 30 2.29 11.62 -12.53
CA THR A 30 2.28 12.52 -11.38
C THR A 30 3.71 12.83 -10.96
N ALA A 31 3.99 14.08 -10.65
CA ALA A 31 5.26 14.48 -10.04
C ALA A 31 5.01 15.42 -8.88
N ILE A 32 5.75 15.26 -7.80
CA ILE A 32 5.70 16.09 -6.61
C ILE A 32 7.12 16.42 -6.14
N TYR A 33 7.32 17.67 -5.75
CA TYR A 33 8.54 18.15 -5.12
C TYR A 33 8.21 18.80 -3.78
N CYS A 34 9.04 18.57 -2.79
CA CYS A 34 8.92 19.13 -1.46
C CYS A 34 10.28 19.59 -0.95
N HIS A 35 10.32 20.83 -0.49
CA HIS A 35 11.47 21.41 0.23
C HIS A 35 11.06 21.70 1.67
N VAL A 36 11.92 21.30 2.63
CA VAL A 36 11.78 21.62 4.04
C VAL A 36 13.01 22.41 4.49
N ASP A 37 12.82 23.52 5.19
CA ASP A 37 13.89 24.40 5.67
C ASP A 37 14.79 23.71 6.71
N LYS A 38 14.23 22.75 7.46
CA LYS A 38 14.98 21.93 8.42
C LYS A 38 15.24 20.54 7.86
N SER A 39 16.50 20.25 7.60
CA SER A 39 16.93 18.95 7.10
C SER A 39 16.47 17.81 8.02
N LEU A 40 15.81 16.80 7.43
CA LEU A 40 15.45 15.57 8.13
C LEU A 40 16.72 14.74 8.36
N GLN A 41 16.98 14.38 9.62
CA GLN A 41 18.13 13.59 10.01
C GLN A 41 17.65 12.35 10.80
N PRO A 42 17.20 11.29 10.12
CA PRO A 42 16.80 10.07 10.80
C PRO A 42 18.00 9.40 11.48
N GLN A 43 17.76 8.77 12.63
CA GLN A 43 18.78 7.92 13.26
C GLN A 43 18.99 6.66 12.42
N THR A 44 20.07 6.62 11.66
CA THR A 44 20.41 5.52 10.73
C THR A 44 21.24 4.39 11.38
N SER A 45 21.52 4.47 12.69
CA SER A 45 22.20 3.41 13.44
C SER A 45 21.47 2.06 13.41
N GLN A 46 20.19 2.08 13.12
CA GLN A 46 19.37 0.87 12.97
C GLN A 46 19.13 0.56 11.48
N LEU A 47 19.42 -0.66 11.05
CA LEU A 47 19.33 -1.08 9.65
C LEU A 47 17.98 -0.83 9.00
N TYR A 48 16.89 -0.93 9.76
CA TYR A 48 15.55 -0.68 9.23
C TYR A 48 15.26 0.82 8.96
N ARG A 49 16.14 1.73 9.42
CA ARG A 49 16.03 3.18 9.18
C ARG A 49 17.00 3.70 8.13
N LEU A 50 17.84 2.82 7.58
CA LEU A 50 18.95 3.21 6.68
C LEU A 50 18.49 4.04 5.47
N TYR A 51 17.32 3.77 4.94
CA TYR A 51 16.77 4.44 3.77
C TYR A 51 15.56 5.34 4.08
N TYR A 52 15.45 5.80 5.33
CA TYR A 52 14.43 6.79 5.67
C TYR A 52 14.73 8.12 4.96
N PRO A 53 13.69 8.91 4.65
CA PRO A 53 13.88 10.23 4.05
C PRO A 53 14.86 11.08 4.85
N SER A 54 15.92 11.56 4.22
CA SER A 54 16.96 12.41 4.81
C SER A 54 17.27 13.59 3.91
N GLY A 55 17.69 14.72 4.49
CA GLY A 55 17.93 15.95 3.77
C GLY A 55 16.75 16.91 3.78
N SER A 56 16.78 17.88 2.87
CA SER A 56 15.81 18.98 2.78
C SER A 56 14.96 18.96 1.51
N ASN A 57 15.38 18.21 0.50
CA ASN A 57 14.73 18.18 -0.81
C ASN A 57 14.23 16.79 -1.12
N PHE A 58 12.95 16.66 -1.43
CA PHE A 58 12.27 15.40 -1.70
C PHE A 58 11.47 15.51 -2.98
N TRP A 59 11.57 14.52 -3.82
CA TRP A 59 10.74 14.40 -5.00
C TRP A 59 10.28 12.96 -5.19
N ASN A 60 9.10 12.83 -5.75
CA ASN A 60 8.58 11.55 -6.25
C ASN A 60 7.93 11.78 -7.61
N ALA A 61 8.02 10.80 -8.46
CA ALA A 61 7.28 10.74 -9.71
C ALA A 61 6.65 9.36 -9.86
N SER A 62 5.45 9.30 -10.42
CA SER A 62 4.75 8.05 -10.69
C SER A 62 4.10 8.04 -12.06
N LEU A 63 3.95 6.83 -12.58
CA LEU A 63 3.15 6.49 -13.74
C LEU A 63 2.02 5.57 -13.26
N ASP A 64 0.79 6.02 -13.40
CA ASP A 64 -0.39 5.21 -13.24
C ASP A 64 -0.94 4.74 -14.60
N TYR A 65 -1.53 3.57 -14.62
CA TYR A 65 -2.06 2.95 -15.83
C TYR A 65 -3.15 1.95 -15.51
N GLY A 66 -4.04 1.74 -16.46
CA GLY A 66 -5.06 0.72 -16.29
C GLY A 66 -5.99 0.56 -17.47
N TYR A 67 -6.82 -0.46 -17.33
CA TYR A 67 -7.88 -0.77 -18.26
C TYR A 67 -9.18 -1.05 -17.50
N MET A 68 -10.17 -0.23 -17.75
CA MET A 68 -11.50 -0.35 -17.13
C MET A 68 -12.41 -1.17 -18.03
N ASN A 69 -12.69 -2.39 -17.61
CA ASN A 69 -13.61 -3.30 -18.25
C ASN A 69 -14.61 -3.84 -17.22
N TYR A 70 -15.83 -4.10 -17.62
CA TYR A 70 -16.86 -4.60 -16.70
C TYR A 70 -16.47 -5.91 -15.98
N ARG A 71 -15.81 -6.84 -16.69
CA ARG A 71 -15.46 -8.15 -16.13
C ARG A 71 -14.04 -8.26 -15.60
N LEU A 72 -13.11 -7.51 -16.17
CA LEU A 72 -11.68 -7.66 -15.92
C LEU A 72 -10.98 -6.30 -15.87
N PRO A 73 -11.31 -5.42 -14.90
CA PRO A 73 -10.56 -4.19 -14.71
C PRO A 73 -9.16 -4.49 -14.17
N PHE A 74 -8.19 -3.77 -14.70
CA PHE A 74 -6.80 -3.78 -14.28
C PHE A 74 -6.34 -2.36 -13.97
N THR A 75 -5.63 -2.17 -12.86
CA THR A 75 -5.01 -0.89 -12.51
C THR A 75 -3.62 -1.11 -11.92
N GLY A 76 -2.72 -0.20 -12.18
CA GLY A 76 -1.38 -0.22 -11.62
C GLY A 76 -0.79 1.15 -11.47
N GLU A 77 0.19 1.26 -10.59
CA GLU A 77 1.03 2.45 -10.41
C GLU A 77 2.47 2.02 -10.15
N THR A 78 3.39 2.73 -10.79
CA THR A 78 4.83 2.57 -10.53
C THR A 78 5.43 3.94 -10.24
N ALA A 79 6.11 4.06 -9.10
CA ALA A 79 6.68 5.30 -8.60
C ALA A 79 8.17 5.18 -8.31
N THR A 80 8.86 6.30 -8.38
CA THR A 80 10.28 6.45 -8.00
C THR A 80 10.49 7.75 -7.23
N GLY A 81 11.68 7.96 -6.69
CA GLY A 81 12.04 9.18 -5.93
C GLY A 81 13.52 9.28 -5.62
N ASN A 82 13.88 10.15 -4.68
CA ASN A 82 15.25 10.58 -4.36
C ASN A 82 16.35 9.49 -4.35
N ASN A 83 16.05 8.30 -3.86
CA ASN A 83 17.03 7.25 -3.69
C ASN A 83 17.05 6.24 -4.85
N ASN A 84 16.44 6.58 -6.01
CA ASN A 84 16.28 5.68 -7.15
C ASN A 84 15.62 4.34 -6.77
N GLY A 85 14.81 4.37 -5.71
CA GLY A 85 13.98 3.24 -5.31
C GLY A 85 12.73 3.17 -6.17
N ILE A 86 12.24 1.98 -6.42
CA ILE A 86 11.00 1.75 -7.17
C ILE A 86 9.94 1.21 -6.21
N ALA A 87 8.73 1.71 -6.34
CA ALA A 87 7.53 1.15 -5.73
C ALA A 87 6.51 0.87 -6.83
N THR A 88 5.93 -0.31 -6.83
CA THR A 88 4.87 -0.66 -7.77
C THR A 88 3.76 -1.42 -7.07
N ILE A 89 2.53 -1.13 -7.48
CA ILE A 89 1.32 -1.84 -7.06
C ILE A 89 0.45 -2.09 -8.28
N ASN A 90 -0.02 -3.31 -8.42
CA ASN A 90 -0.88 -3.72 -9.54
C ASN A 90 -2.07 -4.51 -9.00
N SER A 91 -3.24 -4.22 -9.52
CA SER A 91 -4.49 -4.85 -9.12
C SER A 91 -5.24 -5.35 -10.35
N LEU A 92 -5.67 -6.58 -10.30
CA LEU A 92 -6.52 -7.21 -11.29
C LEU A 92 -7.77 -7.72 -10.58
N SER A 93 -8.94 -7.29 -11.03
CA SER A 93 -10.22 -7.81 -10.55
C SER A 93 -10.88 -8.65 -11.63
N TYR A 94 -11.61 -9.68 -11.25
CA TYR A 94 -12.35 -10.53 -12.15
C TYR A 94 -13.76 -10.80 -11.63
N LEU A 95 -14.75 -10.40 -12.38
CA LEU A 95 -16.15 -10.72 -12.10
C LEU A 95 -16.47 -12.09 -12.71
N VAL A 96 -16.35 -13.13 -11.88
CA VAL A 96 -16.61 -14.53 -12.28
C VAL A 96 -18.09 -14.70 -12.66
N SER A 97 -18.96 -14.16 -11.83
CA SER A 97 -20.42 -14.15 -12.03
C SER A 97 -21.03 -12.93 -11.34
N ASN A 98 -22.32 -12.68 -11.51
CA ASN A 98 -23.01 -11.55 -10.86
C ASN A 98 -22.95 -11.58 -9.32
N ASN A 99 -22.61 -12.72 -8.75
CA ASN A 99 -22.53 -12.90 -7.30
C ASN A 99 -21.15 -13.28 -6.79
N LEU A 100 -20.12 -13.39 -7.64
CA LEU A 100 -18.76 -13.75 -7.26
C LEU A 100 -17.75 -12.87 -7.99
N SER A 101 -16.95 -12.15 -7.23
CA SER A 101 -15.79 -11.39 -7.72
C SER A 101 -14.51 -11.82 -7.00
N ILE A 102 -13.41 -11.80 -7.72
CA ILE A 102 -12.07 -12.10 -7.23
C ILE A 102 -11.17 -10.91 -7.52
N ILE A 103 -10.28 -10.59 -6.62
CA ILE A 103 -9.24 -9.58 -6.79
C ILE A 103 -7.87 -10.20 -6.48
N ALA A 104 -6.91 -9.91 -7.33
CA ALA A 104 -5.50 -10.17 -7.09
C ALA A 104 -4.74 -8.85 -7.10
N LEU A 105 -3.89 -8.64 -6.11
CA LEU A 105 -3.07 -7.45 -5.98
C LEU A 105 -1.63 -7.88 -5.73
N GLN A 106 -0.72 -7.35 -6.52
CA GLN A 106 0.71 -7.50 -6.36
C GLN A 106 1.31 -6.16 -5.95
N ARG A 107 2.23 -6.17 -4.99
CA ARG A 107 3.00 -5.00 -4.59
C ARG A 107 4.47 -5.32 -4.44
N PHE A 108 5.30 -4.36 -4.84
CA PHE A 108 6.73 -4.40 -4.63
C PHE A 108 7.22 -3.00 -4.26
N TYR A 109 7.76 -2.87 -3.07
CA TYR A 109 8.33 -1.61 -2.57
C TYR A 109 9.80 -1.82 -2.24
N SER A 110 10.67 -1.26 -3.07
CA SER A 110 12.11 -1.31 -2.85
C SER A 110 12.47 -0.78 -1.46
N LYS A 111 13.48 -1.35 -0.86
CA LYS A 111 14.06 -0.84 0.41
C LYS A 111 14.57 0.60 0.32
N LYS A 112 14.93 1.05 -0.89
CA LYS A 112 15.40 2.41 -1.14
C LYS A 112 14.30 3.41 -1.44
N TYR A 113 13.09 2.94 -1.75
CA TYR A 113 11.97 3.85 -2.02
C TYR A 113 11.58 4.59 -0.75
N SER A 114 11.37 5.88 -0.87
CA SER A 114 10.86 6.73 0.20
C SER A 114 9.99 7.83 -0.37
N SER A 115 8.92 8.14 0.33
CA SER A 115 8.04 9.27 0.03
C SER A 115 7.52 9.85 1.33
N LEU A 116 7.35 11.18 1.36
CA LEU A 116 6.76 11.88 2.51
C LEU A 116 5.24 11.84 2.50
N PHE A 117 4.62 11.68 1.32
CA PHE A 117 3.17 11.88 1.14
C PHE A 117 2.44 10.65 0.61
N SER A 118 3.16 9.63 0.13
CA SER A 118 2.49 8.46 -0.44
C SER A 118 1.88 7.57 0.63
N SER A 119 0.69 7.08 0.32
CA SER A 119 0.00 6.05 1.08
C SER A 119 -0.46 4.97 0.11
N SER A 120 -0.25 3.70 0.45
CA SER A 120 -0.64 2.58 -0.38
C SER A 120 -0.91 1.35 0.47
N PHE A 121 -1.48 0.32 -0.12
CA PHE A 121 -1.73 -0.95 0.54
C PHE A 121 -0.42 -1.61 0.95
N SER A 122 -0.16 -1.72 2.23
CA SER A 122 1.06 -2.31 2.79
C SER A 122 0.81 -2.93 4.16
N GLU A 123 1.47 -4.04 4.43
CA GLU A 123 1.47 -4.69 5.75
C GLU A 123 2.41 -3.95 6.74
N GLY A 124 3.49 -3.38 6.23
CA GLY A 124 4.50 -2.69 7.03
C GLY A 124 4.13 -1.29 7.50
N GLY A 125 3.02 -0.73 7.02
CA GLY A 125 2.58 0.65 7.30
C GLY A 125 3.43 1.73 6.63
N ARG A 126 4.44 1.36 5.85
CA ARG A 126 5.26 2.24 5.00
C ARG A 126 5.41 1.61 3.62
N ILE A 127 5.42 2.44 2.59
CA ILE A 127 5.69 2.00 1.22
C ILE A 127 7.20 1.84 1.04
N GLN A 128 7.78 0.86 1.71
CA GLN A 128 9.21 0.59 1.69
C GLN A 128 9.50 -0.84 2.14
N ASN A 129 10.47 -1.51 1.49
CA ASN A 129 10.98 -2.82 1.90
C ASN A 129 9.88 -3.89 2.02
N GLU A 130 8.98 -3.97 1.06
CA GLU A 130 7.90 -4.94 1.09
C GLU A 130 7.63 -5.51 -0.31
N SER A 131 7.54 -6.83 -0.41
CA SER A 131 7.02 -7.54 -1.58
C SER A 131 5.83 -8.36 -1.13
N GLY A 132 4.69 -8.24 -1.79
CA GLY A 132 3.50 -8.93 -1.34
C GLY A 132 2.52 -9.26 -2.44
N VAL A 133 1.72 -10.27 -2.16
CA VAL A 133 0.59 -10.70 -2.99
C VAL A 133 -0.64 -10.85 -2.10
N TYR A 134 -1.70 -10.17 -2.50
CA TYR A 134 -3.01 -10.29 -1.89
C TYR A 134 -3.98 -10.94 -2.88
N ILE A 135 -4.77 -11.88 -2.43
CA ILE A 135 -5.87 -12.47 -3.19
C ILE A 135 -7.11 -12.38 -2.31
N GLY A 136 -8.17 -11.81 -2.85
CA GLY A 136 -9.44 -11.70 -2.16
C GLY A 136 -10.59 -12.20 -3.03
N ALA A 137 -11.66 -12.66 -2.40
CA ALA A 137 -12.90 -13.02 -3.08
C ALA A 137 -14.09 -12.48 -2.28
N ASN A 138 -15.08 -11.98 -3.00
CA ASN A 138 -16.36 -11.58 -2.43
C ASN A 138 -17.48 -12.38 -3.14
N TRP A 139 -18.22 -13.14 -2.34
CA TRP A 139 -19.25 -14.05 -2.82
C TRP A 139 -20.58 -13.82 -2.12
N GLN A 140 -21.59 -13.42 -2.89
CA GLN A 140 -22.97 -13.42 -2.43
C GLN A 140 -23.52 -14.85 -2.54
N ALA A 141 -23.23 -15.66 -1.51
CA ALA A 141 -23.53 -17.09 -1.52
C ALA A 141 -25.03 -17.39 -1.53
N LEU A 142 -25.82 -16.59 -0.81
CA LEU A 142 -27.29 -16.65 -0.74
C LEU A 142 -27.86 -15.23 -0.75
N ARG A 143 -29.19 -15.10 -0.94
CA ARG A 143 -29.89 -13.81 -0.98
C ARG A 143 -29.52 -12.87 0.18
N HIS A 144 -29.26 -13.44 1.36
CA HIS A 144 -28.98 -12.68 2.58
C HIS A 144 -27.57 -12.91 3.14
N LEU A 145 -26.76 -13.79 2.53
CA LEU A 145 -25.45 -14.19 3.02
C LEU A 145 -24.36 -13.77 2.04
N SER A 146 -23.50 -12.85 2.49
CA SER A 146 -22.27 -12.46 1.81
C SER A 146 -21.06 -13.04 2.55
N LEU A 147 -20.14 -13.62 1.79
CA LEU A 147 -18.88 -14.17 2.28
C LEU A 147 -17.72 -13.40 1.62
N MET A 148 -16.77 -12.97 2.42
CA MET A 148 -15.54 -12.35 1.97
C MET A 148 -14.35 -13.15 2.50
N PHE A 149 -13.43 -13.50 1.61
CA PHE A 149 -12.19 -14.20 1.92
C PHE A 149 -11.02 -13.37 1.47
N TYR A 150 -9.91 -13.41 2.20
CA TYR A 150 -8.63 -12.95 1.67
C TYR A 150 -7.46 -13.72 2.25
N THR A 151 -6.38 -13.76 1.48
CA THR A 151 -5.04 -14.12 1.91
C THR A 151 -4.07 -13.04 1.45
N ASP A 152 -3.22 -12.59 2.35
CA ASP A 152 -2.18 -11.59 2.09
C ASP A 152 -0.83 -12.12 2.58
N TYR A 153 0.09 -12.33 1.65
CA TYR A 153 1.46 -12.70 1.94
C TYR A 153 2.39 -11.53 1.68
N SER A 154 3.19 -11.18 2.67
CA SER A 154 4.17 -10.09 2.60
C SER A 154 5.54 -10.58 3.03
N TYR A 155 6.55 -10.23 2.24
CA TYR A 155 7.96 -10.50 2.50
C TYR A 155 8.74 -9.20 2.60
N PHE A 156 9.64 -9.14 3.57
CA PHE A 156 10.49 -8.00 3.89
C PHE A 156 11.94 -8.43 3.81
N SER A 157 12.65 -7.96 2.80
CA SER A 157 14.03 -8.37 2.52
C SER A 157 15.05 -7.80 3.51
N GLN A 158 14.72 -6.69 4.17
CA GLN A 158 15.56 -6.08 5.20
C GLN A 158 14.94 -6.19 6.59
N PRO A 159 15.79 -6.08 7.64
CA PRO A 159 15.34 -5.97 9.01
C PRO A 159 14.22 -4.94 9.18
N ARG A 160 13.32 -5.22 10.12
CA ARG A 160 12.26 -4.31 10.59
C ARG A 160 12.36 -4.14 12.09
N TYR A 161 11.57 -3.25 12.64
CA TYR A 161 11.39 -3.17 14.08
C TYR A 161 10.93 -4.53 14.64
N GLN A 162 11.70 -5.09 15.59
CA GLN A 162 11.51 -6.42 16.18
C GLN A 162 11.71 -7.62 15.20
N ALA A 163 12.41 -7.42 14.09
CA ALA A 163 12.85 -8.50 13.21
C ALA A 163 14.22 -8.14 12.64
N SER A 164 15.27 -8.70 13.22
CA SER A 164 16.67 -8.39 12.90
C SER A 164 17.15 -8.96 11.56
N GLN A 165 16.35 -9.81 10.93
CA GLN A 165 16.59 -10.41 9.64
C GLN A 165 15.43 -10.19 8.68
N SER A 166 15.54 -10.71 7.45
CA SER A 166 14.41 -10.82 6.54
C SER A 166 13.25 -11.54 7.21
N SER A 167 12.03 -11.11 6.95
CA SER A 167 10.87 -11.63 7.64
C SER A 167 9.64 -11.66 6.73
N TYR A 168 8.66 -12.43 7.10
CA TYR A 168 7.38 -12.49 6.39
C TYR A 168 6.19 -12.26 7.32
N CYS A 169 5.08 -11.92 6.70
CA CYS A 169 3.77 -11.90 7.33
C CYS A 169 2.78 -12.61 6.43
N TRP A 170 1.92 -13.43 7.01
CA TRP A 170 0.82 -14.08 6.31
C TRP A 170 -0.47 -13.80 7.07
N ASP A 171 -1.39 -13.13 6.43
CA ASP A 171 -2.68 -12.71 6.99
C ASP A 171 -3.82 -13.29 6.17
N ASN A 172 -4.71 -14.02 6.82
CA ASN A 172 -5.86 -14.66 6.21
C ASN A 172 -7.11 -14.32 6.98
N ALA A 173 -8.19 -14.03 6.29
CA ALA A 173 -9.47 -13.85 6.96
C ALA A 173 -10.65 -14.34 6.12
N ILE A 174 -11.68 -14.75 6.85
CA ILE A 174 -13.01 -15.00 6.33
C ILE A 174 -14.00 -14.12 7.12
N THR A 175 -14.85 -13.43 6.39
CA THR A 175 -15.95 -12.64 6.98
C THR A 175 -17.26 -13.14 6.39
N ALA A 176 -18.23 -13.42 7.25
CA ALA A 176 -19.59 -13.78 6.87
C ALA A 176 -20.54 -12.68 7.35
N THR A 177 -21.34 -12.14 6.45
CA THR A 177 -22.36 -11.13 6.76
C THR A 177 -23.73 -11.66 6.36
N TYR A 178 -24.61 -11.78 7.34
CA TYR A 178 -26.00 -12.19 7.13
C TYR A 178 -26.93 -11.02 7.41
N THR A 179 -27.62 -10.53 6.36
CA THR A 179 -28.43 -9.31 6.43
C THR A 179 -29.93 -9.62 6.30
N LEU A 180 -30.70 -9.23 7.29
CA LEU A 180 -32.16 -9.24 7.29
C LEU A 180 -32.71 -7.81 7.34
N PRO A 181 -34.01 -7.59 7.07
CA PRO A 181 -34.58 -6.22 6.97
C PRO A 181 -34.40 -5.35 8.22
N ARG A 182 -34.24 -5.94 9.40
CA ARG A 182 -34.16 -5.21 10.67
C ARG A 182 -32.83 -5.36 11.41
N TRP A 183 -31.97 -6.31 11.02
CA TRP A 183 -30.70 -6.55 11.68
C TRP A 183 -29.68 -7.23 10.76
N THR A 184 -28.40 -7.05 11.07
CA THR A 184 -27.27 -7.66 10.36
C THR A 184 -26.39 -8.38 11.37
N LEU A 185 -26.07 -9.63 11.08
CA LEU A 185 -25.07 -10.40 11.80
C LEU A 185 -23.77 -10.43 11.01
N LEU A 186 -22.67 -10.14 11.68
CA LEU A 186 -21.33 -10.20 11.12
C LEU A 186 -20.46 -11.13 11.97
N GLY A 187 -19.88 -12.13 11.33
CA GLY A 187 -18.87 -13.01 11.92
C GLY A 187 -17.57 -12.88 11.15
N ARG A 188 -16.44 -12.72 11.85
CA ARG A 188 -15.12 -12.67 11.24
C ARG A 188 -14.16 -13.59 11.97
N TYR A 189 -13.44 -14.40 11.21
CA TYR A 189 -12.29 -15.16 11.67
C TYR A 189 -11.05 -14.69 10.94
N GLN A 190 -9.95 -14.43 11.67
CA GLN A 190 -8.68 -14.01 11.11
C GLN A 190 -7.54 -14.82 11.71
N TYR A 191 -6.66 -15.30 10.87
CA TYR A 191 -5.42 -15.97 11.25
C TYR A 191 -4.24 -15.24 10.67
N LYS A 192 -3.38 -14.67 11.55
CA LYS A 192 -2.23 -13.86 11.16
C LYS A 192 -0.96 -14.37 11.80
N VAL A 193 0.04 -14.66 10.98
CA VAL A 193 1.39 -15.03 11.39
C VAL A 193 2.34 -13.91 10.98
N ARG A 194 3.12 -13.42 11.93
CA ARG A 194 4.17 -12.42 11.68
C ARG A 194 5.46 -12.88 12.34
N GLN A 195 6.50 -13.01 11.55
CA GLN A 195 7.82 -13.35 12.04
C GLN A 195 8.44 -12.18 12.83
N LYS A 196 8.93 -12.48 14.02
CA LYS A 196 9.65 -11.57 14.93
C LYS A 196 10.82 -12.29 15.57
N ASP A 197 11.79 -11.51 16.08
CA ASP A 197 12.86 -12.08 16.90
C ASP A 197 12.30 -12.65 18.21
N ASN A 198 12.84 -13.78 18.64
CA ASN A 198 12.61 -14.28 19.99
C ASN A 198 13.29 -13.33 20.99
N LYS A 199 12.60 -13.04 22.07
CA LYS A 199 13.19 -12.30 23.20
C LYS A 199 14.10 -13.21 24.01
#